data_387c5782ee83d7ca02a9bfbaaad8ffa0
#
_entry.id   387c5782ee83d7ca02a9bfbaaad8ffa0
#
_cell.length_a   1.000
_cell.length_b   1.000
_cell.length_c   1.000
_cell.angle_alpha   90.00
_cell.angle_beta   90.00
_cell.angle_gamma   90.00
#
_symmetry.space_group_name_H-M   'P 1'
#
loop_
_entity.id
_entity.type
_entity.pdbx_description
1 polymer ?
#
loop_
_entity_poly.entity_id
_entity_poly.type
_entity_poly.pdbx_seq_one_letter_code
_entity_poly.pdbx_strand_id
1 'polypeptide(L)'
;MSGKVADLLWEMLANSGVKRCYGIVGDALNPVIDALRRNGKIEFIHVRHEEYGVFAAVAEAYLTGNPVAVCGTAGPGVVHLFNGLIDARKEGAPIIAIAGDVETALIDTEALEELNPYTFFEAASLYTGRLVNPEQARSVINTAILTALLENGPTVISIPGDIASADVSDYSAEITIPNPPLLRPSDADLNQLVKMIDDAKTVAIFGGDGCRDAHDAVVQLADKLKAPVGYSFRGKQWLEYDNPNAVGMTGLLGYGGAYGAIHEAELLLMLGTDFPFTEFLPGHRVKKVQIDKNAKHIGRRTAVDVGLVGDIKPTVIALLKSVSEKTDTHFRDKHVADTNSFQELLQHYVVKGPEIKPIRPEFLAATLNDLASDDAMFFADTGTACIWLARHITGGKNRRLFGSFSWASMANAAPNAFGAQLAYPGRQTIALCGDGGFTMLALGDLLTQVERKTPVIQIILNNESLDFVNIEQQEAGMLPFGVKFKNPNFAKVAEAMGAKGIRIEEPGHVRDGIAEALAHKGGPVVVDAVVDPFALSLPSHVPFHTAKGFTLSMAKQVWSGKMDDVIKTIERNVKLI
;
A
#
# COMPACT_ATOMS: atom_id res chain seq x y z
N MET A 1 28.15 33.05 -2.03
CA MET A 1 28.87 32.03 -2.84
C MET A 1 28.03 31.79 -4.07
N SER A 2 28.60 31.85 -5.27
CA SER A 2 27.88 31.44 -6.50
C SER A 2 28.03 29.93 -6.64
N GLY A 3 26.96 29.27 -6.98
CA GLY A 3 26.94 27.84 -7.26
C GLY A 3 25.97 27.55 -8.41
N LYS A 4 25.94 26.33 -8.90
CA LYS A 4 25.00 25.92 -9.97
C LYS A 4 23.62 25.62 -9.42
N VAL A 5 22.58 25.79 -10.22
CA VAL A 5 21.21 25.43 -9.87
C VAL A 5 21.12 23.96 -9.44
N ALA A 6 21.79 23.05 -10.15
CA ALA A 6 21.82 21.62 -9.80
C ALA A 6 22.51 21.35 -8.45
N ASP A 7 23.55 22.10 -8.09
CA ASP A 7 24.21 21.96 -6.78
C ASP A 7 23.26 22.45 -5.66
N LEU A 8 22.57 23.57 -5.88
CA LEU A 8 21.56 24.09 -4.94
C LEU A 8 20.41 23.09 -4.74
N LEU A 9 19.92 22.48 -5.81
CA LEU A 9 18.85 21.45 -5.76
C LEU A 9 19.23 20.34 -4.78
N TRP A 10 20.38 19.70 -4.99
CA TRP A 10 20.77 18.56 -4.15
C TRP A 10 21.13 18.96 -2.72
N GLU A 11 21.68 20.13 -2.51
CA GLU A 11 21.97 20.62 -1.16
C GLU A 11 20.67 20.87 -0.38
N MET A 12 19.66 21.51 -0.99
CA MET A 12 18.36 21.72 -0.37
C MET A 12 17.62 20.40 -0.10
N LEU A 13 17.67 19.44 -1.04
CA LEU A 13 17.10 18.11 -0.85
C LEU A 13 17.78 17.34 0.29
N ALA A 14 19.11 17.37 0.37
CA ALA A 14 19.85 16.75 1.47
C ALA A 14 19.48 17.38 2.83
N ASN A 15 19.39 18.72 2.87
CA ASN A 15 19.01 19.46 4.09
C ASN A 15 17.55 19.21 4.50
N SER A 16 16.67 18.82 3.57
CA SER A 16 15.29 18.42 3.87
C SER A 16 15.13 16.99 4.37
N GLY A 17 16.22 16.21 4.36
CA GLY A 17 16.20 14.83 4.84
C GLY A 17 16.17 13.75 3.77
N VAL A 18 16.21 14.11 2.48
CA VAL A 18 16.36 13.15 1.38
C VAL A 18 17.66 12.37 1.54
N LYS A 19 17.56 11.04 1.52
CA LYS A 19 18.72 10.13 1.63
C LYS A 19 19.02 9.41 0.32
N ARG A 20 18.03 9.21 -0.54
CA ARG A 20 18.15 8.47 -1.80
C ARG A 20 17.42 9.16 -2.93
N CYS A 21 17.97 8.95 -4.14
CA CYS A 21 17.32 9.27 -5.40
C CYS A 21 17.26 8.01 -6.26
N TYR A 22 16.07 7.57 -6.62
CA TYR A 22 15.86 6.42 -7.51
C TYR A 22 15.62 6.89 -8.93
N GLY A 23 16.25 6.24 -9.93
CA GLY A 23 15.98 6.61 -11.31
C GLY A 23 16.97 6.04 -12.30
N ILE A 24 16.84 6.51 -13.52
CA ILE A 24 17.75 6.22 -14.65
C ILE A 24 18.36 7.53 -15.13
N VAL A 25 19.65 7.50 -15.43
CA VAL A 25 20.35 8.63 -16.01
C VAL A 25 20.00 8.84 -17.47
N GLY A 26 20.10 10.06 -17.97
CA GLY A 26 19.93 10.42 -19.37
C GLY A 26 20.54 11.79 -19.63
N ASP A 27 20.69 12.15 -20.89
CA ASP A 27 21.42 13.34 -21.34
C ASP A 27 20.84 14.65 -20.77
N ALA A 28 19.53 14.80 -20.74
CA ALA A 28 18.84 15.95 -20.16
C ALA A 28 19.13 16.12 -18.66
N LEU A 29 19.50 15.04 -17.96
CA LEU A 29 19.82 15.05 -16.54
C LEU A 29 21.33 15.11 -16.26
N ASN A 30 22.23 15.11 -17.25
CA ASN A 30 23.67 15.06 -17.03
C ASN A 30 24.20 16.09 -16.02
N PRO A 31 23.83 17.38 -16.07
CA PRO A 31 24.27 18.35 -15.07
C PRO A 31 23.72 18.06 -13.68
N VAL A 32 22.48 17.55 -13.59
CA VAL A 32 21.81 17.19 -12.33
C VAL A 32 22.49 16.00 -11.69
N ILE A 33 22.78 14.95 -12.44
CA ILE A 33 23.44 13.73 -11.94
C ILE A 33 24.91 13.99 -11.56
N ASP A 34 25.64 14.83 -12.32
CA ASP A 34 27.00 15.19 -11.94
C ASP A 34 27.02 16.00 -10.64
N ALA A 35 26.05 16.91 -10.44
CA ALA A 35 25.91 17.63 -9.17
C ALA A 35 25.57 16.67 -8.01
N LEU A 36 24.71 15.65 -8.22
CA LEU A 36 24.44 14.62 -7.23
C LEU A 36 25.70 13.86 -6.84
N ARG A 37 26.49 13.44 -7.82
CA ARG A 37 27.79 12.78 -7.59
C ARG A 37 28.73 13.63 -6.74
N ARG A 38 28.81 14.95 -6.99
CA ARG A 38 29.63 15.88 -6.20
C ARG A 38 29.09 16.14 -4.80
N ASN A 39 27.75 16.16 -4.65
CA ASN A 39 27.07 16.36 -3.36
C ASN A 39 27.43 15.25 -2.35
N GLY A 40 27.39 13.99 -2.76
CA GLY A 40 27.81 12.83 -1.97
C GLY A 40 26.99 12.55 -0.70
N LYS A 41 25.93 13.33 -0.41
CA LYS A 41 25.06 13.17 0.77
C LYS A 41 23.82 12.31 0.47
N ILE A 42 23.43 12.26 -0.79
CA ILE A 42 22.27 11.51 -1.28
C ILE A 42 22.77 10.35 -2.14
N GLU A 43 22.34 9.13 -1.81
CA GLU A 43 22.70 7.94 -2.55
C GLU A 43 21.85 7.83 -3.84
N PHE A 44 22.50 7.64 -4.99
CA PHE A 44 21.82 7.34 -6.24
C PHE A 44 21.55 5.84 -6.37
N ILE A 45 20.29 5.46 -6.57
CA ILE A 45 19.83 4.10 -6.78
C ILE A 45 19.48 3.94 -8.25
N HIS A 46 20.39 3.37 -9.02
CA HIS A 46 20.15 3.05 -10.41
C HIS A 46 19.17 1.88 -10.51
N VAL A 47 17.99 2.12 -11.07
CA VAL A 47 16.97 1.10 -11.35
C VAL A 47 16.96 0.74 -12.84
N ARG A 48 16.25 -0.30 -13.22
CA ARG A 48 16.09 -0.72 -14.63
C ARG A 48 14.83 -0.14 -15.27
N HIS A 49 13.90 0.34 -14.43
CA HIS A 49 12.70 1.03 -14.85
C HIS A 49 12.32 2.11 -13.82
N GLU A 50 12.05 3.32 -14.25
CA GLU A 50 11.78 4.45 -13.35
C GLU A 50 10.56 4.20 -12.47
N GLU A 51 9.50 3.58 -13.00
CA GLU A 51 8.30 3.23 -12.23
C GLU A 51 8.63 2.33 -11.03
N TYR A 52 9.53 1.33 -11.23
CA TYR A 52 10.03 0.51 -10.13
C TYR A 52 10.71 1.37 -9.04
N GLY A 53 11.53 2.33 -9.47
CA GLY A 53 12.18 3.28 -8.57
C GLY A 53 11.19 4.12 -7.78
N VAL A 54 10.10 4.58 -8.42
CA VAL A 54 9.07 5.36 -7.73
C VAL A 54 8.33 4.52 -6.69
N PHE A 55 7.91 3.29 -6.99
CA PHE A 55 7.30 2.42 -5.98
C PHE A 55 8.25 2.13 -4.81
N ALA A 56 9.54 1.92 -5.07
CA ALA A 56 10.54 1.77 -4.00
C ALA A 56 10.60 3.02 -3.12
N ALA A 57 10.62 4.20 -3.74
CA ALA A 57 10.61 5.47 -3.04
C ALA A 57 9.32 5.68 -2.22
N VAL A 58 8.16 5.24 -2.73
CA VAL A 58 6.86 5.33 -2.01
C VAL A 58 6.92 4.57 -0.70
N ALA A 59 7.39 3.32 -0.71
CA ALA A 59 7.52 2.53 0.51
C ALA A 59 8.52 3.13 1.50
N GLU A 60 9.68 3.58 1.02
CA GLU A 60 10.67 4.27 1.87
C GLU A 60 10.07 5.51 2.52
N ALA A 61 9.43 6.38 1.74
CA ALA A 61 8.84 7.62 2.23
C ALA A 61 7.70 7.36 3.23
N TYR A 62 6.80 6.41 2.91
CA TYR A 62 5.69 6.04 3.79
C TYR A 62 6.17 5.49 5.15
N LEU A 63 7.20 4.64 5.13
CA LEU A 63 7.70 3.99 6.34
C LEU A 63 8.55 4.92 7.21
N THR A 64 9.33 5.81 6.60
CA THR A 64 10.24 6.71 7.31
C THR A 64 9.62 8.06 7.66
N GLY A 65 8.61 8.50 6.91
CA GLY A 65 8.08 9.87 6.97
C GLY A 65 9.00 10.93 6.34
N ASN A 66 10.15 10.53 5.79
CA ASN A 66 11.09 11.43 5.14
C ASN A 66 10.77 11.58 3.64
N PRO A 67 11.15 12.70 3.02
CA PRO A 67 11.01 12.85 1.58
C PRO A 67 12.04 11.99 0.85
N VAL A 68 11.65 11.47 -0.31
CA VAL A 68 12.52 10.66 -1.17
C VAL A 68 12.51 11.25 -2.57
N ALA A 69 13.70 11.31 -3.20
CA ALA A 69 13.82 11.81 -4.57
C ALA A 69 13.71 10.67 -5.59
N VAL A 70 13.11 10.98 -6.74
CA VAL A 70 13.10 10.12 -7.93
C VAL A 70 13.47 10.96 -9.15
N CYS A 71 14.03 10.35 -10.20
CA CYS A 71 14.33 11.09 -11.42
C CYS A 71 14.10 10.26 -12.68
N GLY A 72 13.77 10.97 -13.76
CA GLY A 72 13.65 10.43 -15.11
C GLY A 72 14.12 11.47 -16.13
N THR A 73 14.82 11.03 -17.18
CA THR A 73 15.26 11.91 -18.27
C THR A 73 14.07 12.42 -19.09
N ALA A 74 14.27 13.45 -19.91
CA ALA A 74 13.22 14.05 -20.73
C ALA A 74 12.44 13.00 -21.55
N GLY A 75 11.19 13.32 -21.83
CA GLY A 75 10.31 12.44 -22.62
C GLY A 75 10.00 11.09 -21.95
N PRO A 76 10.47 9.96 -22.50
CA PRO A 76 10.11 8.61 -22.02
C PRO A 76 10.42 8.36 -20.55
N GLY A 77 11.59 8.81 -20.04
CA GLY A 77 11.98 8.61 -18.65
C GLY A 77 11.03 9.32 -17.68
N VAL A 78 10.60 10.53 -18.02
CA VAL A 78 9.60 11.29 -17.25
C VAL A 78 8.23 10.60 -17.29
N VAL A 79 7.84 10.03 -18.44
CA VAL A 79 6.57 9.31 -18.59
C VAL A 79 6.50 8.08 -17.68
N HIS A 80 7.60 7.35 -17.53
CA HIS A 80 7.66 6.17 -16.67
C HIS A 80 7.48 6.48 -15.16
N LEU A 81 7.69 7.72 -14.72
CA LEU A 81 7.45 8.10 -13.31
C LEU A 81 5.95 8.15 -12.96
N PHE A 82 5.06 8.30 -13.94
CA PHE A 82 3.69 8.75 -13.76
C PHE A 82 2.86 7.84 -12.87
N ASN A 83 2.83 6.52 -13.14
CA ASN A 83 2.01 5.57 -12.38
C ASN A 83 2.43 5.52 -10.89
N GLY A 84 3.73 5.46 -10.63
CA GLY A 84 4.25 5.48 -9.26
C GLY A 84 3.97 6.80 -8.53
N LEU A 85 3.98 7.95 -9.24
CA LEU A 85 3.61 9.24 -8.64
C LEU A 85 2.13 9.31 -8.28
N ILE A 86 1.23 8.73 -9.10
CA ILE A 86 -0.18 8.62 -8.70
C ILE A 86 -0.31 7.76 -7.45
N ASP A 87 0.41 6.63 -7.37
CA ASP A 87 0.42 5.79 -6.17
C ASP A 87 0.91 6.58 -4.95
N ALA A 88 2.02 7.32 -5.07
CA ALA A 88 2.53 8.21 -4.03
C ALA A 88 1.47 9.20 -3.53
N ARG A 89 0.72 9.81 -4.47
CA ARG A 89 -0.37 10.74 -4.16
C ARG A 89 -1.52 10.08 -3.40
N LYS A 90 -1.87 8.85 -3.78
CA LYS A 90 -2.96 8.08 -3.16
C LYS A 90 -2.57 7.50 -1.80
N GLU A 91 -1.32 7.07 -1.66
CA GLU A 91 -0.80 6.50 -0.42
C GLU A 91 -0.31 7.57 0.58
N GLY A 92 -0.17 8.83 0.13
CA GLY A 92 0.28 9.94 0.98
C GLY A 92 1.77 9.88 1.26
N ALA A 93 2.59 9.58 0.25
CA ALA A 93 4.05 9.47 0.36
C ALA A 93 4.73 10.74 -0.16
N PRO A 94 5.60 11.41 0.61
CA PRO A 94 6.30 12.62 0.19
C PRO A 94 7.42 12.28 -0.80
N ILE A 95 7.13 12.37 -2.10
CA ILE A 95 8.08 12.13 -3.20
C ILE A 95 8.40 13.44 -3.88
N ILE A 96 9.69 13.65 -4.21
CA ILE A 96 10.14 14.78 -5.02
C ILE A 96 10.70 14.23 -6.32
N ALA A 97 9.95 14.36 -7.42
CA ALA A 97 10.35 13.92 -8.73
C ALA A 97 11.14 15.01 -9.45
N ILE A 98 12.33 14.65 -9.93
CA ILE A 98 13.19 15.48 -10.76
C ILE A 98 13.00 15.00 -12.20
N ALA A 99 12.26 15.80 -12.97
CA ALA A 99 11.94 15.54 -14.36
C ALA A 99 12.94 16.28 -15.26
N GLY A 100 13.73 15.56 -16.03
CA GLY A 100 14.52 16.14 -17.09
C GLY A 100 13.63 16.85 -18.12
N ASP A 101 14.11 17.93 -18.70
CA ASP A 101 13.37 18.71 -19.69
C ASP A 101 14.28 19.12 -20.85
N VAL A 102 13.70 19.49 -21.98
CA VAL A 102 14.43 20.05 -23.09
C VAL A 102 15.08 21.39 -22.71
N GLU A 103 16.15 21.78 -23.37
CA GLU A 103 16.76 23.10 -23.17
C GLU A 103 15.74 24.22 -23.33
N THR A 104 15.89 25.31 -22.59
CA THR A 104 14.91 26.42 -22.57
C THR A 104 14.60 27.00 -23.94
N ALA A 105 15.56 27.01 -24.86
CA ALA A 105 15.37 27.48 -26.24
C ALA A 105 14.47 26.56 -27.07
N LEU A 106 14.22 25.34 -26.63
CA LEU A 106 13.41 24.33 -27.34
C LEU A 106 12.00 24.18 -26.75
N ILE A 107 11.69 24.87 -25.67
CA ILE A 107 10.38 24.82 -25.02
C ILE A 107 9.31 25.38 -25.96
N ASP A 108 8.17 24.67 -26.09
CA ASP A 108 7.02 24.99 -26.93
C ASP A 108 7.34 24.98 -28.44
N THR A 109 8.35 24.18 -28.85
CA THR A 109 8.73 24.03 -30.28
C THR A 109 8.44 22.64 -30.86
N GLU A 110 7.81 21.75 -30.12
CA GLU A 110 7.65 20.32 -30.43
C GLU A 110 9.01 19.60 -30.65
N ALA A 111 10.00 19.97 -29.85
CA ALA A 111 11.33 19.37 -29.89
C ALA A 111 11.29 17.88 -29.54
N LEU A 112 12.34 17.14 -29.93
CA LEU A 112 12.50 15.75 -29.54
C LEU A 112 12.43 15.61 -27.99
N GLU A 113 11.63 14.69 -27.49
CA GLU A 113 11.43 14.41 -26.05
C GLU A 113 10.74 15.53 -25.25
N GLU A 114 10.26 16.57 -25.92
CA GLU A 114 9.55 17.63 -25.23
C GLU A 114 8.22 17.13 -24.62
N LEU A 115 7.97 17.52 -23.38
CA LEU A 115 6.73 17.24 -22.67
C LEU A 115 6.36 18.44 -21.79
N ASN A 116 5.10 18.91 -21.86
CA ASN A 116 4.64 19.97 -20.98
C ASN A 116 4.40 19.38 -19.56
N PRO A 117 5.25 19.69 -18.55
CA PRO A 117 5.16 19.07 -17.24
C PRO A 117 3.89 19.45 -16.48
N TYR A 118 3.35 20.65 -16.70
CA TYR A 118 2.14 21.10 -16.01
C TYR A 118 0.92 20.27 -16.41
N THR A 119 0.71 20.07 -17.69
CA THR A 119 -0.41 19.28 -18.21
C THR A 119 -0.21 17.80 -17.89
N PHE A 120 1.02 17.29 -18.05
CA PHE A 120 1.28 15.87 -17.89
C PHE A 120 1.13 15.44 -16.42
N PHE A 121 1.67 16.19 -15.46
CA PHE A 121 1.65 15.81 -14.05
C PHE A 121 0.46 16.33 -13.24
N GLU A 122 -0.51 17.01 -13.83
CA GLU A 122 -1.69 17.55 -13.14
C GLU A 122 -2.41 16.52 -12.26
N ALA A 123 -2.60 15.31 -12.79
CA ALA A 123 -3.23 14.22 -12.03
C ALA A 123 -2.31 13.54 -11.02
N ALA A 124 -1.00 13.58 -11.24
CA ALA A 124 -0.02 12.80 -10.50
C ALA A 124 0.67 13.55 -9.37
N SER A 125 0.70 14.89 -9.39
CA SER A 125 1.43 15.69 -8.42
C SER A 125 0.53 16.63 -7.62
N LEU A 126 1.02 17.07 -6.45
CA LEU A 126 0.43 18.16 -5.66
C LEU A 126 0.98 19.53 -6.08
N TYR A 127 2.19 19.54 -6.61
CA TYR A 127 2.85 20.73 -7.13
C TYR A 127 3.78 20.33 -8.28
N THR A 128 3.73 21.10 -9.36
CA THR A 128 4.67 20.99 -10.48
C THR A 128 5.30 22.35 -10.72
N GLY A 129 6.63 22.43 -10.67
CA GLY A 129 7.40 23.61 -10.97
C GLY A 129 8.36 23.36 -12.14
N ARG A 130 8.31 24.19 -13.21
CA ARG A 130 9.27 24.18 -14.31
C ARG A 130 10.29 25.29 -14.09
N LEU A 131 11.56 24.95 -14.05
CA LEU A 131 12.64 25.91 -13.93
C LEU A 131 12.99 26.48 -15.30
N VAL A 132 12.67 27.75 -15.53
CA VAL A 132 12.99 28.46 -16.78
C VAL A 132 13.94 29.65 -16.56
N ASN A 133 14.28 29.91 -15.30
CA ASN A 133 15.21 30.97 -14.91
C ASN A 133 15.97 30.51 -13.64
N PRO A 134 17.31 30.60 -13.60
CA PRO A 134 18.11 30.22 -12.41
C PRO A 134 17.67 30.91 -11.13
N GLU A 135 17.21 32.14 -11.17
CA GLU A 135 16.79 32.91 -10.00
C GLU A 135 15.51 32.40 -9.33
N GLN A 136 14.74 31.54 -10.03
CA GLN A 136 13.56 30.86 -9.47
C GLN A 136 13.94 29.62 -8.65
N ALA A 137 15.13 29.07 -8.84
CA ALA A 137 15.50 27.74 -8.37
C ALA A 137 15.19 27.54 -6.88
N ARG A 138 15.67 28.45 -6.03
CA ARG A 138 15.47 28.36 -4.59
C ARG A 138 13.98 28.31 -4.21
N SER A 139 13.16 29.18 -4.80
CA SER A 139 11.73 29.26 -4.48
C SER A 139 10.94 28.03 -4.94
N VAL A 140 11.20 27.56 -6.17
CA VAL A 140 10.55 26.38 -6.74
C VAL A 140 10.91 25.11 -5.96
N ILE A 141 12.21 24.91 -5.66
CA ILE A 141 12.69 23.76 -4.90
C ILE A 141 12.09 23.76 -3.49
N ASN A 142 12.13 24.92 -2.80
CA ASN A 142 11.55 25.06 -1.47
C ASN A 142 10.05 24.75 -1.46
N THR A 143 9.29 25.25 -2.42
CA THR A 143 7.85 24.97 -2.56
C THR A 143 7.61 23.49 -2.79
N ALA A 144 8.36 22.84 -3.66
CA ALA A 144 8.24 21.41 -3.91
C ALA A 144 8.49 20.59 -2.64
N ILE A 145 9.56 20.89 -1.89
CA ILE A 145 9.91 20.19 -0.64
C ILE A 145 8.82 20.38 0.40
N LEU A 146 8.39 21.61 0.65
CA LEU A 146 7.39 21.90 1.69
C LEU A 146 6.01 21.30 1.33
N THR A 147 5.60 21.40 0.07
CA THR A 147 4.34 20.76 -0.37
C THR A 147 4.39 19.25 -0.19
N ALA A 148 5.49 18.60 -0.61
CA ALA A 148 5.63 17.15 -0.45
C ALA A 148 5.50 16.72 1.02
N LEU A 149 6.17 17.41 1.92
CA LEU A 149 6.23 17.07 3.34
C LEU A 149 4.94 17.43 4.10
N LEU A 150 4.37 18.62 3.86
CA LEU A 150 3.24 19.12 4.64
C LEU A 150 1.90 18.58 4.15
N GLU A 151 1.78 18.31 2.85
CA GLU A 151 0.56 17.75 2.25
C GLU A 151 0.66 16.21 2.06
N ASN A 152 1.81 15.60 2.36
CA ASN A 152 2.06 14.16 2.24
C ASN A 152 1.75 13.63 0.84
N GLY A 153 2.52 14.04 -0.15
CA GLY A 153 2.34 13.57 -1.52
C GLY A 153 3.45 14.00 -2.47
N PRO A 154 3.37 13.59 -3.73
CA PRO A 154 4.41 13.84 -4.73
C PRO A 154 4.39 15.27 -5.25
N THR A 155 5.58 15.77 -5.52
CA THR A 155 5.83 17.02 -6.25
C THR A 155 6.81 16.79 -7.38
N VAL A 156 6.78 17.66 -8.39
CA VAL A 156 7.62 17.54 -9.59
C VAL A 156 8.39 18.85 -9.80
N ILE A 157 9.70 18.73 -10.01
CA ILE A 157 10.59 19.79 -10.46
C ILE A 157 11.05 19.41 -11.86
N SER A 158 10.54 20.11 -12.89
CA SER A 158 11.02 19.98 -14.25
C SER A 158 12.22 20.91 -14.46
N ILE A 159 13.34 20.36 -14.91
CA ILE A 159 14.61 21.07 -14.98
C ILE A 159 15.30 20.90 -16.35
N PRO A 160 15.32 21.93 -17.21
CA PRO A 160 16.16 21.97 -18.41
C PRO A 160 17.65 21.89 -18.07
N GLY A 161 18.42 21.20 -18.92
CA GLY A 161 19.86 20.99 -18.72
C GLY A 161 20.69 22.28 -18.68
N ASP A 162 20.32 23.26 -19.51
CA ASP A 162 20.96 24.59 -19.54
C ASP A 162 20.69 25.36 -18.23
N ILE A 163 19.48 25.29 -17.68
CA ILE A 163 19.15 25.89 -16.38
C ILE A 163 19.87 25.16 -15.24
N ALA A 164 19.91 23.82 -15.26
CA ALA A 164 20.64 23.04 -14.26
C ALA A 164 22.12 23.43 -14.16
N SER A 165 22.72 23.78 -15.31
CA SER A 165 24.11 24.19 -15.46
C SER A 165 24.36 25.68 -15.18
N ALA A 166 23.33 26.50 -15.09
CA ALA A 166 23.44 27.93 -14.89
C ALA A 166 23.88 28.29 -13.47
N ASP A 167 24.56 29.45 -13.32
CA ASP A 167 24.90 30.02 -12.01
C ASP A 167 23.64 30.63 -11.37
N VAL A 168 23.53 30.48 -10.07
CA VAL A 168 22.50 31.13 -9.25
C VAL A 168 23.15 32.19 -8.34
N SER A 169 22.55 33.38 -8.30
CA SER A 169 23.13 34.51 -7.54
C SER A 169 22.89 34.36 -6.03
N ASP A 170 21.74 33.87 -5.62
CA ASP A 170 21.41 33.59 -4.20
C ASP A 170 21.57 32.08 -3.93
N TYR A 171 22.80 31.66 -3.64
CA TYR A 171 23.09 30.28 -3.24
C TYR A 171 22.87 30.13 -1.74
N SER A 172 21.59 29.98 -1.34
CA SER A 172 21.20 29.63 0.02
C SER A 172 20.41 28.32 0.04
N ALA A 173 21.06 27.28 0.55
CA ALA A 173 20.44 25.93 0.65
C ALA A 173 19.73 25.69 1.99
N GLU A 174 19.64 26.72 2.83
CA GLU A 174 18.89 26.62 4.08
C GLU A 174 17.40 26.42 3.82
N ILE A 175 16.80 25.46 4.53
CA ILE A 175 15.37 25.17 4.49
C ILE A 175 14.83 25.09 5.92
N THR A 176 13.71 25.74 6.15
CA THR A 176 12.97 25.65 7.41
C THR A 176 11.71 24.82 7.18
N ILE A 177 11.66 23.64 7.79
CA ILE A 177 10.48 22.75 7.73
C ILE A 177 9.66 23.01 8.99
N PRO A 178 8.45 23.58 8.87
CA PRO A 178 7.60 23.83 10.04
C PRO A 178 7.06 22.48 10.57
N ASN A 179 6.95 22.37 11.89
CA ASN A 179 6.27 21.26 12.51
C ASN A 179 4.76 21.48 12.39
N PRO A 180 4.00 20.61 11.69
CA PRO A 180 2.55 20.75 11.61
C PRO A 180 1.93 20.62 13.01
N PRO A 181 0.95 21.47 13.36
CA PRO A 181 0.26 21.34 14.64
C PRO A 181 -0.55 20.06 14.67
N LEU A 182 -0.65 19.44 15.86
CA LEU A 182 -1.63 18.39 16.09
C LEU A 182 -3.02 19.01 16.16
N LEU A 183 -3.90 18.56 15.29
CA LEU A 183 -5.28 19.05 15.21
C LEU A 183 -6.15 18.32 16.23
N ARG A 184 -6.99 19.06 16.90
CA ARG A 184 -8.01 18.55 17.79
C ARG A 184 -9.33 19.30 17.53
N PRO A 185 -10.49 18.62 17.44
CA PRO A 185 -11.79 19.29 17.36
C PRO A 185 -12.03 20.22 18.56
N SER A 186 -12.91 21.21 18.38
CA SER A 186 -13.28 22.12 19.46
C SER A 186 -13.97 21.38 20.63
N ASP A 187 -13.96 21.97 21.82
CA ASP A 187 -14.63 21.36 22.98
C ASP A 187 -16.14 21.25 22.75
N ALA A 188 -16.73 22.17 22.00
CA ALA A 188 -18.17 22.14 21.64
C ALA A 188 -18.47 20.92 20.76
N ASP A 189 -17.63 20.66 19.73
CA ASP A 189 -17.78 19.52 18.85
C ASP A 189 -17.56 18.19 19.60
N LEU A 190 -16.57 18.16 20.48
CA LEU A 190 -16.31 16.99 21.33
C LEU A 190 -17.47 16.70 22.27
N ASN A 191 -18.07 17.73 22.89
CA ASN A 191 -19.23 17.57 23.78
C ASN A 191 -20.46 17.05 23.01
N GLN A 192 -20.66 17.48 21.76
CA GLN A 192 -21.69 16.94 20.89
C GLN A 192 -21.46 15.45 20.62
N LEU A 193 -20.22 15.07 20.30
CA LEU A 193 -19.86 13.67 20.04
C LEU A 193 -20.01 12.82 21.32
N VAL A 194 -19.57 13.31 22.47
CA VAL A 194 -19.75 12.62 23.77
C VAL A 194 -21.21 12.31 24.01
N LYS A 195 -22.09 13.30 23.82
CA LYS A 195 -23.54 13.10 23.96
C LYS A 195 -24.05 12.00 23.00
N MET A 196 -23.65 12.01 21.73
CA MET A 196 -24.07 10.98 20.78
C MET A 196 -23.58 9.58 21.19
N ILE A 197 -22.36 9.47 21.72
CA ILE A 197 -21.79 8.20 22.20
C ILE A 197 -22.56 7.71 23.45
N ASP A 198 -22.86 8.59 24.38
CA ASP A 198 -23.56 8.23 25.64
C ASP A 198 -25.02 7.85 25.37
N ASP A 199 -25.70 8.51 24.43
CA ASP A 199 -27.09 8.23 24.03
C ASP A 199 -27.23 6.91 23.25
N ALA A 200 -26.19 6.47 22.50
CA ALA A 200 -26.22 5.24 21.71
C ALA A 200 -26.07 4.00 22.61
N LYS A 201 -26.91 2.97 22.42
CA LYS A 201 -26.78 1.69 23.15
C LYS A 201 -25.58 0.89 22.65
N THR A 202 -25.40 0.83 21.33
CA THR A 202 -24.33 0.10 20.67
C THR A 202 -23.48 1.02 19.83
N VAL A 203 -22.16 0.93 20.00
CA VAL A 203 -21.17 1.69 19.27
C VAL A 203 -20.22 0.73 18.57
N ALA A 204 -19.90 0.96 17.29
CA ALA A 204 -18.84 0.29 16.58
C ALA A 204 -17.75 1.30 16.19
N ILE A 205 -16.50 0.84 16.14
CA ILE A 205 -15.37 1.63 15.68
C ILE A 205 -14.88 1.02 14.35
N PHE A 206 -14.61 1.89 13.35
CA PHE A 206 -13.99 1.48 12.09
C PHE A 206 -12.79 2.39 11.79
N GLY A 207 -11.59 1.82 11.88
CA GLY A 207 -10.35 2.58 11.77
C GLY A 207 -9.58 2.36 10.48
N GLY A 208 -8.88 3.41 10.06
CA GLY A 208 -7.98 3.41 8.90
C GLY A 208 -6.54 3.77 9.24
N ASP A 209 -5.77 4.19 8.24
CA ASP A 209 -4.36 4.58 8.38
C ASP A 209 -4.14 5.77 9.33
N GLY A 210 -5.14 6.64 9.47
CA GLY A 210 -5.08 7.74 10.44
C GLY A 210 -5.03 7.30 11.91
N CYS A 211 -5.21 6.00 12.19
CA CYS A 211 -5.00 5.42 13.52
C CYS A 211 -3.51 5.09 13.81
N ARG A 212 -2.59 5.40 12.90
CA ARG A 212 -1.15 5.36 13.17
C ARG A 212 -0.88 6.11 14.48
N ASP A 213 -0.08 5.51 15.36
CA ASP A 213 0.24 6.03 16.71
C ASP A 213 -0.95 6.19 17.69
N ALA A 214 -2.16 5.74 17.33
CA ALA A 214 -3.35 5.85 18.17
C ALA A 214 -3.82 4.51 18.78
N HIS A 215 -3.09 3.40 18.57
CA HIS A 215 -3.46 2.05 18.98
C HIS A 215 -4.02 2.00 20.41
N ASP A 216 -3.19 2.34 21.40
CA ASP A 216 -3.57 2.21 22.82
C ASP A 216 -4.80 3.06 23.16
N ALA A 217 -4.91 4.25 22.60
CA ALA A 217 -6.05 5.12 22.84
C ALA A 217 -7.34 4.56 22.25
N VAL A 218 -7.28 3.99 21.03
CA VAL A 218 -8.45 3.37 20.38
C VAL A 218 -8.88 2.10 21.11
N VAL A 219 -7.94 1.26 21.53
CA VAL A 219 -8.24 0.05 22.34
C VAL A 219 -8.90 0.43 23.65
N GLN A 220 -8.35 1.43 24.38
CA GLN A 220 -8.96 1.92 25.62
C GLN A 220 -10.37 2.50 25.40
N LEU A 221 -10.59 3.22 24.30
CA LEU A 221 -11.92 3.71 23.96
C LEU A 221 -12.90 2.57 23.68
N ALA A 222 -12.46 1.56 22.91
CA ALA A 222 -13.24 0.37 22.62
C ALA A 222 -13.61 -0.40 23.88
N ASP A 223 -12.66 -0.59 24.79
CA ASP A 223 -12.91 -1.23 26.10
C ASP A 223 -13.92 -0.45 26.93
N LYS A 224 -13.79 0.87 27.01
CA LYS A 224 -14.70 1.73 27.75
C LYS A 224 -16.13 1.73 27.18
N LEU A 225 -16.24 1.68 25.85
CA LEU A 225 -17.52 1.66 25.14
C LEU A 225 -18.09 0.27 24.89
N LYS A 226 -17.35 -0.79 25.23
CA LYS A 226 -17.66 -2.19 24.87
C LYS A 226 -17.93 -2.32 23.36
N ALA A 227 -17.13 -1.61 22.55
CA ALA A 227 -17.32 -1.47 21.13
C ALA A 227 -16.42 -2.44 20.33
N PRO A 228 -16.96 -3.18 19.36
CA PRO A 228 -16.14 -3.91 18.40
C PRO A 228 -15.34 -2.94 17.52
N VAL A 229 -14.10 -3.33 17.16
CA VAL A 229 -13.18 -2.55 16.32
C VAL A 229 -12.95 -3.28 15.00
N GLY A 230 -13.59 -2.79 13.95
CA GLY A 230 -13.28 -3.14 12.57
C GLY A 230 -12.23 -2.19 11.98
N TYR A 231 -11.57 -2.61 10.91
CA TYR A 231 -10.56 -1.78 10.26
C TYR A 231 -10.51 -1.99 8.75
N SER A 232 -10.01 -0.97 8.03
CA SER A 232 -9.60 -1.10 6.64
C SER A 232 -8.27 -1.86 6.55
N PHE A 233 -7.85 -2.26 5.34
CA PHE A 233 -6.56 -2.94 5.20
C PHE A 233 -5.39 -2.08 5.72
N ARG A 234 -5.36 -0.79 5.41
CA ARG A 234 -4.35 0.13 5.94
C ARG A 234 -4.43 0.33 7.45
N GLY A 235 -5.63 0.18 8.03
CA GLY A 235 -5.85 0.23 9.48
C GLY A 235 -5.43 -1.03 10.22
N LYS A 236 -5.37 -2.20 9.53
CA LYS A 236 -5.05 -3.50 10.12
C LYS A 236 -3.77 -3.48 10.95
N GLN A 237 -2.67 -2.98 10.40
CA GLN A 237 -1.38 -2.94 11.08
C GLN A 237 -1.36 -2.07 12.35
N TRP A 238 -2.35 -1.19 12.52
CA TRP A 238 -2.44 -0.27 13.65
C TRP A 238 -3.42 -0.73 14.72
N LEU A 239 -4.43 -1.55 14.37
CA LEU A 239 -5.57 -1.84 15.24
C LEU A 239 -5.82 -3.31 15.55
N GLU A 240 -5.17 -4.25 14.82
CA GLU A 240 -5.42 -5.68 14.99
C GLU A 240 -4.74 -6.29 16.21
N TYR A 241 -3.44 -6.00 16.38
CA TYR A 241 -2.62 -6.63 17.42
C TYR A 241 -3.03 -6.17 18.82
N ASP A 242 -2.86 -7.05 19.83
CA ASP A 242 -3.13 -6.75 21.24
C ASP A 242 -4.48 -6.04 21.50
N ASN A 243 -5.49 -6.34 20.67
CA ASN A 243 -6.80 -5.72 20.72
C ASN A 243 -7.91 -6.77 20.86
N PRO A 244 -8.42 -7.01 22.09
CA PRO A 244 -9.47 -8.01 22.34
C PRO A 244 -10.81 -7.66 21.69
N ASN A 245 -10.99 -6.42 21.23
CA ASN A 245 -12.20 -5.94 20.58
C ASN A 245 -12.11 -6.00 19.05
N ALA A 246 -10.99 -6.48 18.48
CA ALA A 246 -10.78 -6.55 17.04
C ALA A 246 -11.74 -7.55 16.39
N VAL A 247 -12.47 -7.10 15.36
CA VAL A 247 -13.46 -7.91 14.64
C VAL A 247 -13.16 -8.06 13.14
N GLY A 248 -11.91 -7.81 12.74
CA GLY A 248 -11.45 -8.03 11.37
C GLY A 248 -11.75 -6.86 10.43
N MET A 249 -11.94 -7.17 9.16
CA MET A 249 -12.04 -6.21 8.07
C MET A 249 -13.37 -6.33 7.33
N THR A 250 -13.83 -5.21 6.75
CA THR A 250 -14.88 -5.21 5.73
C THR A 250 -14.32 -4.86 4.34
N GLY A 251 -15.12 -4.99 3.30
CA GLY A 251 -14.72 -4.74 1.90
C GLY A 251 -14.36 -6.03 1.16
N LEU A 252 -13.80 -5.88 -0.04
CA LEU A 252 -13.45 -7.00 -0.93
C LEU A 252 -12.50 -8.01 -0.29
N LEU A 253 -11.58 -7.54 0.56
CA LEU A 253 -10.63 -8.38 1.30
C LEU A 253 -11.20 -8.85 2.65
N GLY A 254 -12.46 -8.49 2.95
CA GLY A 254 -13.08 -8.61 4.26
C GLY A 254 -13.04 -10.01 4.88
N TYR A 255 -12.93 -10.03 6.20
CA TYR A 255 -13.00 -11.23 7.02
C TYR A 255 -13.51 -10.88 8.43
N GLY A 256 -14.04 -11.86 9.13
CA GLY A 256 -14.53 -11.69 10.49
C GLY A 256 -15.88 -10.98 10.59
N GLY A 257 -16.18 -10.44 11.77
CA GLY A 257 -17.45 -9.80 12.12
C GLY A 257 -17.58 -8.31 11.80
N ALA A 258 -16.54 -7.69 11.18
CA ALA A 258 -16.51 -6.24 10.97
C ALA A 258 -17.69 -5.71 10.16
N TYR A 259 -18.10 -6.41 9.10
CA TYR A 259 -19.25 -6.01 8.30
C TYR A 259 -20.53 -5.95 9.15
N GLY A 260 -20.82 -7.00 9.93
CA GLY A 260 -21.97 -7.03 10.84
C GLY A 260 -21.90 -5.92 11.89
N ALA A 261 -20.74 -5.75 12.51
CA ALA A 261 -20.54 -4.74 13.55
C ALA A 261 -20.87 -3.32 13.08
N ILE A 262 -20.39 -2.91 11.89
CA ILE A 262 -20.63 -1.54 11.40
C ILE A 262 -22.05 -1.33 10.87
N HIS A 263 -22.78 -2.41 10.48
CA HIS A 263 -24.15 -2.34 9.96
C HIS A 263 -25.23 -2.45 11.04
N GLU A 264 -24.92 -3.09 12.16
CA GLU A 264 -25.87 -3.33 13.26
C GLU A 264 -25.72 -2.32 14.42
N ALA A 265 -24.65 -1.54 14.44
CA ALA A 265 -24.47 -0.50 15.46
C ALA A 265 -25.51 0.62 15.35
N GLU A 266 -25.90 1.20 16.48
CA GLU A 266 -26.65 2.47 16.50
C GLU A 266 -25.77 3.64 16.10
N LEU A 267 -24.46 3.61 16.47
CA LEU A 267 -23.47 4.62 16.16
C LEU A 267 -22.17 3.99 15.65
N LEU A 268 -21.72 4.45 14.49
CA LEU A 268 -20.43 4.11 13.91
C LEU A 268 -19.44 5.28 14.05
N LEU A 269 -18.31 5.03 14.69
CA LEU A 269 -17.16 5.94 14.74
C LEU A 269 -16.15 5.56 13.66
N MET A 270 -16.05 6.38 12.61
CA MET A 270 -15.05 6.23 11.53
C MET A 270 -13.82 7.05 11.88
N LEU A 271 -12.71 6.38 12.18
CA LEU A 271 -11.48 6.99 12.68
C LEU A 271 -10.36 6.96 11.63
N GLY A 272 -10.02 8.13 11.08
CA GLY A 272 -8.89 8.28 10.14
C GLY A 272 -8.99 7.35 8.94
N THR A 273 -10.18 7.22 8.35
CA THR A 273 -10.44 6.34 7.22
C THR A 273 -11.21 7.04 6.11
N ASP A 274 -10.72 6.90 4.88
CA ASP A 274 -11.40 7.25 3.64
C ASP A 274 -11.71 5.96 2.84
N PHE A 275 -12.36 5.01 3.48
CA PHE A 275 -12.63 3.68 2.94
C PHE A 275 -13.39 3.72 1.61
N PRO A 276 -12.80 3.23 0.49
CA PRO A 276 -13.31 3.51 -0.84
C PRO A 276 -14.52 2.66 -1.27
N PHE A 277 -14.74 1.51 -0.63
CA PHE A 277 -15.77 0.54 -1.03
C PHE A 277 -17.10 0.89 -0.37
N THR A 278 -17.82 1.83 -0.98
CA THR A 278 -19.05 2.43 -0.41
C THR A 278 -20.19 1.43 -0.22
N GLU A 279 -20.24 0.39 -1.01
CA GLU A 279 -21.22 -0.72 -0.93
C GLU A 279 -21.08 -1.54 0.36
N PHE A 280 -19.91 -1.48 1.01
CA PHE A 280 -19.67 -2.15 2.29
C PHE A 280 -19.85 -1.21 3.49
N LEU A 281 -20.22 0.05 3.28
CA LEU A 281 -20.52 0.99 4.36
C LEU A 281 -22.03 0.98 4.69
N PRO A 282 -22.41 1.18 5.97
CA PRO A 282 -23.82 1.14 6.36
C PRO A 282 -24.60 2.33 5.80
N GLY A 283 -25.89 2.09 5.50
CA GLY A 283 -26.86 3.11 5.09
C GLY A 283 -27.27 4.05 6.24
N HIS A 284 -28.37 4.79 6.04
CA HIS A 284 -28.82 5.87 6.95
C HIS A 284 -29.43 5.39 8.27
N ARG A 285 -29.61 4.10 8.46
CA ARG A 285 -30.11 3.56 9.74
C ARG A 285 -29.04 3.64 10.85
N VAL A 286 -27.77 3.62 10.49
CA VAL A 286 -26.65 3.75 11.40
C VAL A 286 -26.20 5.20 11.42
N LYS A 287 -26.20 5.83 12.59
CA LYS A 287 -25.59 7.16 12.76
C LYS A 287 -24.08 7.07 12.58
N LYS A 288 -23.49 8.00 11.85
CA LYS A 288 -22.07 7.98 11.50
C LYS A 288 -21.38 9.25 11.93
N VAL A 289 -20.28 9.08 12.65
CA VAL A 289 -19.34 10.17 12.96
C VAL A 289 -18.02 9.84 12.26
N GLN A 290 -17.48 10.79 11.52
CA GLN A 290 -16.18 10.65 10.89
C GLN A 290 -15.19 11.66 11.47
N ILE A 291 -14.03 11.17 11.90
CA ILE A 291 -12.92 11.98 12.38
C ILE A 291 -11.73 11.75 11.44
N ASP A 292 -11.25 12.83 10.82
CA ASP A 292 -10.10 12.77 9.91
C ASP A 292 -9.32 14.09 9.98
N LYS A 293 -7.98 14.02 9.87
CA LYS A 293 -7.14 15.22 9.80
C LYS A 293 -7.34 16.01 8.50
N ASN A 294 -7.78 15.33 7.43
CA ASN A 294 -8.08 15.93 6.14
C ASN A 294 -9.59 16.17 6.00
N ALA A 295 -10.00 17.43 6.11
CA ALA A 295 -11.40 17.81 5.98
C ALA A 295 -12.09 17.33 4.69
N LYS A 296 -11.32 17.16 3.59
CA LYS A 296 -11.84 16.68 2.29
C LYS A 296 -12.27 15.22 2.30
N HIS A 297 -11.86 14.43 3.31
CA HIS A 297 -12.28 13.03 3.47
C HIS A 297 -13.66 12.91 4.13
N ILE A 298 -14.04 13.89 4.93
CA ILE A 298 -15.27 13.85 5.72
C ILE A 298 -16.49 13.86 4.80
N GLY A 299 -17.35 12.86 4.95
CA GLY A 299 -18.57 12.72 4.15
C GLY A 299 -18.37 12.33 2.69
N ARG A 300 -17.13 12.14 2.22
CA ARG A 300 -16.84 11.85 0.82
C ARG A 300 -17.35 10.49 0.36
N ARG A 301 -17.35 9.49 1.25
CA ARG A 301 -17.72 8.10 0.91
C ARG A 301 -19.11 7.70 1.34
N THR A 302 -19.60 8.29 2.41
CA THR A 302 -20.95 8.08 2.95
C THR A 302 -21.41 9.33 3.65
N ALA A 303 -22.72 9.61 3.67
CA ALA A 303 -23.25 10.68 4.48
C ALA A 303 -22.94 10.42 5.96
N VAL A 304 -22.46 11.45 6.67
CA VAL A 304 -22.16 11.41 8.10
C VAL A 304 -23.04 12.40 8.86
N ASP A 305 -23.42 12.04 10.09
CA ASP A 305 -24.23 12.92 10.95
C ASP A 305 -23.36 14.00 11.60
N VAL A 306 -22.09 13.66 11.90
CA VAL A 306 -21.10 14.60 12.44
C VAL A 306 -19.75 14.33 11.79
N GLY A 307 -19.10 15.40 11.31
CA GLY A 307 -17.75 15.38 10.78
C GLY A 307 -16.81 16.24 11.62
N LEU A 308 -15.70 15.67 12.10
CA LEU A 308 -14.75 16.37 12.95
C LEU A 308 -13.35 16.36 12.31
N VAL A 309 -12.74 17.54 12.19
CA VAL A 309 -11.36 17.66 11.72
C VAL A 309 -10.41 17.52 12.91
N GLY A 310 -9.55 16.49 12.87
CA GLY A 310 -8.58 16.25 13.94
C GLY A 310 -7.75 14.99 13.74
N ASP A 311 -6.57 14.99 14.37
CA ASP A 311 -5.75 13.80 14.53
C ASP A 311 -6.44 12.81 15.48
N ILE A 312 -6.36 11.52 15.18
CA ILE A 312 -7.11 10.50 15.94
C ILE A 312 -6.64 10.41 17.38
N LYS A 313 -5.32 10.30 17.62
CA LYS A 313 -4.79 10.13 18.98
C LYS A 313 -5.21 11.23 19.96
N PRO A 314 -4.97 12.53 19.73
CA PRO A 314 -5.38 13.58 20.66
C PRO A 314 -6.90 13.68 20.80
N THR A 315 -7.66 13.39 19.73
CA THR A 315 -9.13 13.41 19.76
C THR A 315 -9.67 12.28 20.63
N VAL A 316 -9.18 11.06 20.46
CA VAL A 316 -9.61 9.90 21.26
C VAL A 316 -9.21 10.06 22.74
N ILE A 317 -8.01 10.59 23.02
CA ILE A 317 -7.59 10.89 24.41
C ILE A 317 -8.54 11.91 25.06
N ALA A 318 -9.03 12.90 24.31
CA ALA A 318 -10.02 13.85 24.82
C ALA A 318 -11.38 13.18 25.10
N LEU A 319 -11.86 12.32 24.19
CA LEU A 319 -13.09 11.55 24.38
C LEU A 319 -13.04 10.64 25.59
N LEU A 320 -11.94 9.94 25.83
CA LEU A 320 -11.75 9.04 26.97
C LEU A 320 -11.99 9.71 28.33
N LYS A 321 -11.75 11.03 28.43
CA LYS A 321 -11.96 11.79 29.66
C LYS A 321 -13.43 12.08 29.95
N SER A 322 -14.28 12.06 28.92
CA SER A 322 -15.64 12.62 28.99
C SER A 322 -16.74 11.61 28.73
N VAL A 323 -16.49 10.56 27.92
CA VAL A 323 -17.50 9.53 27.63
C VAL A 323 -17.77 8.65 28.84
N SER A 324 -19.02 8.26 29.01
CA SER A 324 -19.45 7.33 30.05
C SER A 324 -19.01 5.91 29.71
N GLU A 325 -18.69 5.10 30.74
CA GLU A 325 -18.40 3.69 30.55
C GLU A 325 -19.70 2.91 30.31
N LYS A 326 -19.71 2.08 29.26
CA LYS A 326 -20.82 1.14 29.00
C LYS A 326 -20.55 -0.18 29.70
N THR A 327 -21.62 -0.86 30.09
CA THR A 327 -21.54 -2.14 30.81
C THR A 327 -22.01 -3.34 30.00
N ASP A 328 -22.85 -3.11 29.00
CA ASP A 328 -23.38 -4.18 28.13
C ASP A 328 -22.32 -4.57 27.09
N THR A 329 -21.87 -5.82 27.15
CA THR A 329 -20.85 -6.40 26.25
C THR A 329 -21.44 -7.22 25.12
N HIS A 330 -22.76 -7.49 25.12
CA HIS A 330 -23.39 -8.45 24.21
C HIS A 330 -23.11 -8.15 22.74
N PHE A 331 -23.19 -6.87 22.36
CA PHE A 331 -22.94 -6.44 20.97
C PHE A 331 -21.50 -6.71 20.54
N ARG A 332 -20.52 -6.33 21.35
CA ARG A 332 -19.11 -6.62 21.09
C ARG A 332 -18.84 -8.12 21.02
N ASP A 333 -19.30 -8.85 22.04
CA ASP A 333 -19.00 -10.29 22.19
C ASP A 333 -19.59 -11.12 21.05
N LYS A 334 -20.76 -10.73 20.51
CA LYS A 334 -21.35 -11.30 19.31
C LYS A 334 -20.38 -11.22 18.13
N HIS A 335 -19.89 -10.01 17.79
CA HIS A 335 -19.05 -9.82 16.61
C HIS A 335 -17.63 -10.35 16.78
N VAL A 336 -17.12 -10.43 18.01
CA VAL A 336 -15.89 -11.16 18.31
C VAL A 336 -16.09 -12.65 18.07
N ALA A 337 -17.23 -13.24 18.50
CA ALA A 337 -17.55 -14.64 18.24
C ALA A 337 -17.69 -14.93 16.73
N ASP A 338 -18.35 -14.04 15.97
CA ASP A 338 -18.44 -14.14 14.51
C ASP A 338 -17.04 -14.15 13.87
N THR A 339 -16.11 -13.32 14.39
CA THR A 339 -14.73 -13.28 13.92
C THR A 339 -13.99 -14.58 14.20
N ASN A 340 -14.12 -15.12 15.40
CA ASN A 340 -13.50 -16.40 15.78
C ASN A 340 -14.02 -17.55 14.90
N SER A 341 -15.33 -17.60 14.66
CA SER A 341 -15.93 -18.60 13.78
C SER A 341 -15.41 -18.52 12.35
N PHE A 342 -15.22 -17.31 11.83
CA PHE A 342 -14.65 -17.12 10.51
C PHE A 342 -13.16 -17.52 10.46
N GLN A 343 -12.40 -17.23 11.50
CA GLN A 343 -11.01 -17.68 11.60
C GLN A 343 -10.89 -19.20 11.67
N GLU A 344 -11.77 -19.88 12.41
CA GLU A 344 -11.82 -21.35 12.43
C GLU A 344 -12.09 -21.93 11.03
N LEU A 345 -12.96 -21.30 10.25
CA LEU A 345 -13.22 -21.68 8.87
C LEU A 345 -11.96 -21.56 8.00
N LEU A 346 -11.22 -20.44 8.10
CA LEU A 346 -9.96 -20.24 7.39
C LEU A 346 -8.89 -21.23 7.82
N GLN A 347 -8.84 -21.61 9.10
CA GLN A 347 -7.86 -22.57 9.65
C GLN A 347 -8.02 -23.98 9.05
N HIS A 348 -9.19 -24.34 8.52
CA HIS A 348 -9.36 -25.63 7.87
C HIS A 348 -8.35 -25.86 6.74
N TYR A 349 -8.16 -24.86 5.86
CA TYR A 349 -7.22 -24.96 4.74
C TYR A 349 -5.74 -24.80 5.16
N VAL A 350 -5.50 -24.18 6.30
CA VAL A 350 -4.16 -24.07 6.89
C VAL A 350 -3.75 -25.42 7.51
N VAL A 351 -4.59 -26.00 8.35
CA VAL A 351 -4.31 -27.27 9.05
C VAL A 351 -4.20 -28.44 8.07
N LYS A 352 -5.07 -28.49 7.07
CA LYS A 352 -5.06 -29.52 6.02
C LYS A 352 -4.09 -29.22 4.88
N GLY A 353 -3.50 -28.03 4.87
CA GLY A 353 -2.60 -27.56 3.82
C GLY A 353 -1.47 -28.52 3.45
N PRO A 354 -0.78 -29.18 4.41
CA PRO A 354 0.27 -30.16 4.10
C PRO A 354 -0.19 -31.38 3.28
N GLU A 355 -1.50 -31.70 3.30
CA GLU A 355 -2.11 -32.85 2.64
C GLU A 355 -2.77 -32.48 1.30
N ILE A 356 -2.96 -31.17 1.00
CA ILE A 356 -3.72 -30.68 -0.16
C ILE A 356 -2.78 -30.25 -1.27
N LYS A 357 -2.89 -30.87 -2.45
CA LYS A 357 -2.15 -30.51 -3.66
C LYS A 357 -3.13 -30.09 -4.77
N PRO A 358 -2.87 -28.97 -5.51
CA PRO A 358 -1.75 -28.02 -5.39
C PRO A 358 -1.73 -27.26 -4.04
N ILE A 359 -0.61 -26.56 -3.78
CA ILE A 359 -0.43 -25.82 -2.52
C ILE A 359 -1.54 -24.79 -2.32
N ARG A 360 -2.22 -24.85 -1.18
CA ARG A 360 -3.20 -23.83 -0.81
C ARG A 360 -2.49 -22.53 -0.43
N PRO A 361 -2.87 -21.38 -1.04
CA PRO A 361 -2.25 -20.10 -0.71
C PRO A 361 -2.48 -19.70 0.76
N GLU A 362 -3.58 -20.13 1.40
CA GLU A 362 -3.83 -19.94 2.83
C GLU A 362 -2.74 -20.61 3.68
N PHE A 363 -2.38 -21.84 3.34
CA PHE A 363 -1.33 -22.59 4.03
C PHE A 363 0.03 -21.95 3.86
N LEU A 364 0.36 -21.51 2.64
CA LEU A 364 1.61 -20.80 2.34
C LEU A 364 1.71 -19.50 3.16
N ALA A 365 0.66 -18.67 3.14
CA ALA A 365 0.64 -17.39 3.86
C ALA A 365 0.67 -17.57 5.39
N ALA A 366 -0.07 -18.54 5.93
CA ALA A 366 -0.06 -18.84 7.35
C ALA A 366 1.32 -19.37 7.82
N THR A 367 1.96 -20.24 7.02
CA THR A 367 3.32 -20.72 7.30
C THR A 367 4.32 -19.57 7.29
N LEU A 368 4.18 -18.65 6.35
CA LEU A 368 5.01 -17.44 6.30
C LEU A 368 4.81 -16.57 7.54
N ASN A 369 3.55 -16.36 7.97
CA ASN A 369 3.24 -15.61 9.18
C ASN A 369 3.90 -16.20 10.44
N ASP A 370 3.87 -17.53 10.55
CA ASP A 370 4.44 -18.29 11.67
C ASP A 370 5.97 -18.19 11.75
N LEU A 371 6.65 -18.21 10.59
CA LEU A 371 8.11 -18.24 10.51
C LEU A 371 8.77 -16.86 10.43
N ALA A 372 8.03 -15.83 10.02
CA ALA A 372 8.57 -14.49 9.87
C ALA A 372 8.83 -13.81 11.22
N SER A 373 9.84 -12.94 11.27
CA SER A 373 10.21 -12.20 12.48
C SER A 373 9.08 -11.26 12.98
N ASP A 374 9.11 -10.94 14.27
CA ASP A 374 8.11 -10.05 14.91
C ASP A 374 8.20 -8.60 14.43
N ASP A 375 9.26 -8.24 13.73
CA ASP A 375 9.47 -6.93 13.13
C ASP A 375 9.49 -6.96 11.60
N ALA A 376 9.07 -8.06 10.99
CA ALA A 376 9.04 -8.21 9.53
C ALA A 376 8.16 -7.15 8.85
N MET A 377 8.56 -6.77 7.65
CA MET A 377 7.81 -5.87 6.78
C MET A 377 7.28 -6.66 5.59
N PHE A 378 5.97 -6.64 5.40
CA PHE A 378 5.27 -7.38 4.35
C PHE A 378 4.68 -6.44 3.31
N PHE A 379 4.86 -6.78 2.06
CA PHE A 379 4.35 -6.05 0.91
C PHE A 379 3.55 -7.00 0.03
N ALA A 380 2.43 -6.54 -0.52
CA ALA A 380 1.63 -7.38 -1.41
C ALA A 380 1.27 -6.67 -2.70
N ASP A 381 1.34 -7.41 -3.80
CA ASP A 381 0.78 -6.97 -5.08
C ASP A 381 -0.74 -6.86 -5.00
N THR A 382 -1.30 -5.90 -5.73
CA THR A 382 -2.73 -5.87 -5.97
C THR A 382 -3.15 -7.11 -6.76
N GLY A 383 -4.08 -7.86 -6.18
CA GLY A 383 -4.51 -9.16 -6.66
C GLY A 383 -4.83 -10.09 -5.49
N THR A 384 -4.88 -11.41 -5.71
CA THR A 384 -5.13 -12.38 -4.63
C THR A 384 -4.02 -12.39 -3.58
N ALA A 385 -2.82 -11.94 -3.90
CA ALA A 385 -1.72 -11.78 -2.95
C ALA A 385 -2.10 -10.89 -1.75
N CYS A 386 -2.80 -9.77 -1.99
CA CYS A 386 -3.23 -8.89 -0.90
C CYS A 386 -4.33 -9.53 -0.04
N ILE A 387 -5.15 -10.46 -0.58
CA ILE A 387 -6.15 -11.19 0.21
C ILE A 387 -5.44 -12.13 1.20
N TRP A 388 -4.46 -12.88 0.73
CA TRP A 388 -3.72 -13.81 1.57
C TRP A 388 -2.92 -13.10 2.64
N LEU A 389 -2.33 -11.94 2.30
CA LEU A 389 -1.71 -11.07 3.29
C LEU A 389 -2.74 -10.56 4.30
N ALA A 390 -3.89 -10.07 3.85
CA ALA A 390 -4.93 -9.52 4.73
C ALA A 390 -5.45 -10.55 5.75
N ARG A 391 -5.63 -11.81 5.34
CA ARG A 391 -6.31 -12.83 6.14
C ARG A 391 -5.39 -13.70 6.98
N HIS A 392 -4.15 -13.91 6.53
CA HIS A 392 -3.23 -14.87 7.14
C HIS A 392 -1.94 -14.27 7.70
N ILE A 393 -1.63 -13.00 7.39
CA ILE A 393 -0.52 -12.29 8.03
C ILE A 393 -1.09 -11.36 9.09
N THR A 394 -0.70 -11.60 10.33
CA THR A 394 -1.14 -10.77 11.46
C THR A 394 -0.32 -9.49 11.53
N GLY A 395 -1.00 -8.37 11.80
CA GLY A 395 -0.35 -7.14 12.23
C GLY A 395 0.36 -7.30 13.56
N GLY A 396 1.26 -6.42 13.88
CA GLY A 396 1.97 -6.44 15.16
C GLY A 396 2.56 -5.07 15.47
N LYS A 397 2.90 -4.84 16.73
CA LYS A 397 3.47 -3.57 17.18
C LYS A 397 4.63 -3.10 16.29
N ASN A 398 5.47 -4.03 15.85
CA ASN A 398 6.63 -3.75 15.02
C ASN A 398 6.47 -4.21 13.55
N ARG A 399 5.55 -5.14 13.24
CA ARG A 399 5.29 -5.57 11.86
C ARG A 399 4.67 -4.45 11.06
N ARG A 400 5.00 -4.39 9.76
CA ARG A 400 4.41 -3.42 8.83
C ARG A 400 3.81 -4.16 7.64
N LEU A 401 2.65 -3.69 7.22
CA LEU A 401 1.90 -4.21 6.08
C LEU A 401 1.67 -3.05 5.10
N PHE A 402 2.14 -3.18 3.87
CA PHE A 402 2.03 -2.12 2.89
C PHE A 402 1.84 -2.65 1.47
N GLY A 403 1.31 -1.82 0.59
CA GLY A 403 1.09 -2.05 -0.83
C GLY A 403 0.33 -0.89 -1.45
N SER A 404 0.07 -0.95 -2.74
CA SER A 404 -0.73 0.03 -3.49
C SER A 404 -2.23 -0.15 -3.20
N PHE A 405 -2.65 0.12 -1.95
CA PHE A 405 -4.02 -0.18 -1.51
C PHE A 405 -5.06 0.90 -1.85
N SER A 406 -4.60 2.09 -2.21
CA SER A 406 -5.46 3.21 -2.60
C SER A 406 -5.45 3.50 -4.10
N TRP A 407 -4.45 3.02 -4.83
CA TRP A 407 -4.34 3.10 -6.28
C TRP A 407 -4.56 1.76 -6.97
N ALA A 408 -4.25 0.65 -6.26
CA ALA A 408 -4.42 -0.72 -6.71
C ALA A 408 -3.54 -1.11 -7.92
N SER A 409 -2.29 -0.61 -7.96
CA SER A 409 -1.34 -1.00 -9.00
C SER A 409 -0.83 -2.42 -8.77
N MET A 410 -0.79 -3.23 -9.82
CA MET A 410 -0.01 -4.47 -9.84
C MET A 410 1.49 -4.17 -9.75
N ALA A 411 2.29 -5.19 -9.50
CA ALA A 411 3.76 -5.14 -9.52
C ALA A 411 4.41 -4.20 -8.48
N ASN A 412 3.67 -3.77 -7.47
CA ASN A 412 4.15 -2.85 -6.44
C ASN A 412 4.90 -3.55 -5.29
N ALA A 413 4.66 -4.85 -5.02
CA ALA A 413 5.19 -5.53 -3.85
C ALA A 413 6.72 -5.62 -3.82
N ALA A 414 7.34 -6.06 -4.91
CA ALA A 414 8.80 -6.22 -4.99
C ALA A 414 9.55 -4.87 -4.90
N PRO A 415 9.17 -3.81 -5.65
CA PRO A 415 9.80 -2.51 -5.50
C PRO A 415 9.57 -1.89 -4.11
N ASN A 416 8.36 -1.99 -3.55
CA ASN A 416 8.09 -1.52 -2.20
C ASN A 416 8.99 -2.21 -1.17
N ALA A 417 9.13 -3.55 -1.27
CA ALA A 417 10.03 -4.32 -0.42
C ALA A 417 11.50 -3.89 -0.59
N PHE A 418 11.93 -3.59 -1.82
CA PHE A 418 13.28 -3.12 -2.10
C PHE A 418 13.55 -1.75 -1.42
N GLY A 419 12.66 -0.78 -1.58
CA GLY A 419 12.78 0.54 -0.94
C GLY A 419 12.78 0.44 0.59
N ALA A 420 11.90 -0.40 1.15
CA ALA A 420 11.85 -0.67 2.57
C ALA A 420 13.14 -1.32 3.11
N GLN A 421 13.73 -2.25 2.35
CA GLN A 421 14.99 -2.89 2.74
C GLN A 421 16.15 -1.90 2.75
N LEU A 422 16.17 -0.94 1.81
CA LEU A 422 17.18 0.12 1.81
C LEU A 422 17.01 1.10 2.97
N ALA A 423 15.76 1.37 3.36
CA ALA A 423 15.45 2.22 4.50
C ALA A 423 15.76 1.54 5.85
N TYR A 424 15.55 0.23 5.94
CA TYR A 424 15.72 -0.57 7.16
C TYR A 424 16.55 -1.84 6.88
N PRO A 425 17.86 -1.71 6.63
CA PRO A 425 18.70 -2.81 6.12
C PRO A 425 18.83 -4.02 7.07
N GLY A 426 18.47 -3.87 8.33
CA GLY A 426 18.52 -4.97 9.32
C GLY A 426 17.22 -5.76 9.46
N ARG A 427 16.11 -5.29 8.86
CA ARG A 427 14.79 -5.90 9.03
C ARG A 427 14.49 -6.92 7.93
N GLN A 428 13.71 -7.92 8.30
CA GLN A 428 13.21 -8.91 7.34
C GLN A 428 12.15 -8.29 6.45
N THR A 429 12.35 -8.33 5.14
CA THR A 429 11.49 -7.67 4.15
C THR A 429 10.99 -8.69 3.15
N ILE A 430 9.66 -8.82 3.04
CA ILE A 430 8.99 -9.88 2.32
C ILE A 430 7.95 -9.29 1.37
N ALA A 431 8.06 -9.63 0.08
CA ALA A 431 7.09 -9.29 -0.95
C ALA A 431 6.26 -10.53 -1.32
N LEU A 432 4.94 -10.44 -1.19
CA LEU A 432 4.01 -11.41 -1.78
C LEU A 432 3.62 -10.90 -3.17
N CYS A 433 4.18 -11.50 -4.18
CA CYS A 433 3.98 -11.12 -5.57
C CYS A 433 2.95 -12.03 -6.24
N GLY A 434 2.02 -11.47 -7.00
CA GLY A 434 1.33 -12.23 -8.02
C GLY A 434 2.30 -12.55 -9.17
N ASP A 435 2.14 -13.70 -9.82
CA ASP A 435 2.98 -14.08 -10.95
C ASP A 435 2.87 -13.09 -12.13
N GLY A 436 1.66 -12.55 -12.38
CA GLY A 436 1.44 -11.49 -13.34
C GLY A 436 2.14 -10.19 -12.96
N GLY A 437 2.06 -9.76 -11.69
CA GLY A 437 2.75 -8.55 -11.20
C GLY A 437 4.26 -8.70 -11.22
N PHE A 438 4.78 -9.85 -10.82
CA PHE A 438 6.22 -10.11 -10.85
C PHE A 438 6.80 -10.01 -12.25
N THR A 439 6.14 -10.59 -13.25
CA THR A 439 6.59 -10.53 -14.65
C THR A 439 6.40 -9.16 -15.29
N MET A 440 5.46 -8.36 -14.79
CA MET A 440 5.15 -7.03 -15.35
C MET A 440 6.27 -6.01 -15.11
N LEU A 441 6.84 -5.96 -13.88
CA LEU A 441 7.81 -4.92 -13.52
C LEU A 441 8.99 -5.45 -12.67
N ALA A 442 8.76 -6.39 -11.75
CA ALA A 442 9.75 -6.78 -10.75
C ALA A 442 10.94 -7.55 -11.35
N LEU A 443 10.72 -8.30 -12.42
CA LEU A 443 11.72 -9.19 -13.00
C LEU A 443 12.98 -8.46 -13.48
N GLY A 444 12.83 -7.30 -14.14
CA GLY A 444 13.97 -6.51 -14.63
C GLY A 444 14.85 -5.98 -13.49
N ASP A 445 14.20 -5.44 -12.46
CA ASP A 445 14.90 -4.85 -11.30
C ASP A 445 15.35 -5.87 -10.24
N LEU A 446 15.11 -7.15 -10.44
CA LEU A 446 15.80 -8.21 -9.70
C LEU A 446 17.33 -8.08 -9.88
N LEU A 447 17.78 -7.64 -11.07
CA LEU A 447 19.21 -7.33 -11.33
C LEU A 447 19.71 -6.19 -10.43
N THR A 448 18.92 -5.15 -10.21
CA THR A 448 19.27 -4.06 -9.28
C THR A 448 19.42 -4.60 -7.85
N GLN A 449 18.52 -5.47 -7.41
CA GLN A 449 18.61 -6.09 -6.09
C GLN A 449 19.84 -7.01 -5.95
N VAL A 450 20.18 -7.78 -7.00
CA VAL A 450 21.37 -8.66 -7.06
C VAL A 450 22.64 -7.82 -6.99
N GLU A 451 22.76 -6.79 -7.83
CA GLU A 451 23.91 -5.88 -7.86
C GLU A 451 24.18 -5.25 -6.49
N ARG A 452 23.12 -4.85 -5.79
CA ARG A 452 23.18 -4.25 -4.46
C ARG A 452 23.20 -5.25 -3.32
N LYS A 453 23.09 -6.54 -3.60
CA LYS A 453 23.00 -7.63 -2.62
C LYS A 453 21.92 -7.39 -1.57
N THR A 454 20.77 -6.88 -2.00
CA THR A 454 19.67 -6.49 -1.12
C THR A 454 18.85 -7.73 -0.73
N PRO A 455 18.78 -8.14 0.56
CA PRO A 455 18.16 -9.41 0.97
C PRO A 455 16.62 -9.32 1.05
N VAL A 456 16.00 -8.99 -0.06
CA VAL A 456 14.54 -9.01 -0.23
C VAL A 456 14.07 -10.42 -0.52
N ILE A 457 13.05 -10.87 0.17
CA ILE A 457 12.42 -12.17 -0.05
C ILE A 457 11.16 -11.96 -0.88
N GLN A 458 11.15 -12.45 -2.12
CA GLN A 458 10.04 -12.34 -3.05
C GLN A 458 9.35 -13.69 -3.19
N ILE A 459 8.11 -13.79 -2.69
CA ILE A 459 7.30 -15.01 -2.77
C ILE A 459 6.29 -14.84 -3.88
N ILE A 460 6.45 -15.60 -4.96
CA ILE A 460 5.57 -15.58 -6.11
C ILE A 460 4.47 -16.61 -5.89
N LEU A 461 3.23 -16.14 -5.85
CA LEU A 461 2.04 -16.98 -5.87
C LEU A 461 1.75 -17.37 -7.33
N ASN A 462 2.39 -18.46 -7.78
CA ASN A 462 2.37 -18.88 -9.17
C ASN A 462 1.15 -19.78 -9.43
N ASN A 463 0.08 -19.19 -9.99
CA ASN A 463 -1.14 -19.89 -10.37
C ASN A 463 -1.47 -19.78 -11.88
N GLU A 464 -0.57 -19.18 -12.67
CA GLU A 464 -0.72 -18.93 -14.11
C GLU A 464 -2.00 -18.16 -14.47
N SER A 465 -2.42 -17.23 -13.57
CA SER A 465 -3.68 -16.50 -13.75
C SER A 465 -3.67 -15.11 -13.12
N LEU A 466 -4.31 -14.13 -13.79
CA LEU A 466 -4.78 -12.90 -13.15
C LEU A 466 -6.04 -13.24 -12.32
N ASP A 467 -5.84 -13.94 -11.21
CA ASP A 467 -6.89 -14.67 -10.53
C ASP A 467 -7.93 -13.76 -9.86
N PHE A 468 -7.53 -12.58 -9.38
CA PHE A 468 -8.49 -11.60 -8.86
C PHE A 468 -9.48 -11.17 -9.95
N VAL A 469 -8.99 -10.85 -11.16
CA VAL A 469 -9.82 -10.51 -12.32
C VAL A 469 -10.66 -11.71 -12.78
N ASN A 470 -10.09 -12.93 -12.71
CA ASN A 470 -10.81 -14.17 -12.98
C ASN A 470 -12.04 -14.32 -12.07
N ILE A 471 -11.87 -14.07 -10.76
CA ILE A 471 -12.96 -14.11 -9.78
C ILE A 471 -13.99 -13.00 -10.07
N GLU A 472 -13.56 -11.76 -10.33
CA GLU A 472 -14.45 -10.63 -10.64
C GLU A 472 -15.29 -10.89 -11.91
N GLN A 473 -14.71 -11.47 -12.96
CA GLN A 473 -15.45 -11.87 -14.16
C GLN A 473 -16.53 -12.91 -13.83
N GLN A 474 -16.22 -13.88 -12.96
CA GLN A 474 -17.18 -14.87 -12.52
C GLN A 474 -18.29 -14.26 -11.64
N GLU A 475 -17.97 -13.37 -10.73
CA GLU A 475 -18.92 -12.62 -9.90
C GLU A 475 -19.88 -11.76 -10.75
N ALA A 476 -19.40 -11.23 -11.87
CA ALA A 476 -20.22 -10.54 -12.86
C ALA A 476 -21.04 -11.49 -13.77
N GLY A 477 -20.97 -12.82 -13.56
CA GLY A 477 -21.67 -13.82 -14.37
C GLY A 477 -21.07 -14.03 -15.76
N MET A 478 -19.81 -13.64 -15.98
CA MET A 478 -19.12 -13.77 -17.26
C MET A 478 -18.30 -15.06 -17.32
N LEU A 479 -17.93 -15.48 -18.54
CA LEU A 479 -16.92 -16.52 -18.72
C LEU A 479 -15.52 -15.89 -18.56
N PRO A 480 -14.61 -16.53 -17.80
CA PRO A 480 -13.23 -16.06 -17.70
C PRO A 480 -12.53 -16.00 -19.05
N PHE A 481 -11.99 -14.81 -19.38
CA PHE A 481 -11.30 -14.56 -20.65
C PHE A 481 -10.11 -13.61 -20.46
N GLY A 482 -8.99 -13.91 -21.12
CA GLY A 482 -7.78 -13.07 -21.09
C GLY A 482 -7.01 -13.11 -19.75
N VAL A 483 -7.37 -14.01 -18.83
CA VAL A 483 -6.80 -14.07 -17.48
C VAL A 483 -5.76 -15.17 -17.28
N LYS A 484 -5.65 -16.13 -18.23
CA LYS A 484 -4.68 -17.26 -18.14
C LYS A 484 -3.47 -17.00 -19.02
N PHE A 485 -2.29 -17.35 -18.51
CA PHE A 485 -1.01 -17.28 -19.22
C PHE A 485 -0.08 -18.41 -18.74
N LYS A 486 1.10 -18.53 -19.35
CA LYS A 486 2.11 -19.53 -19.00
C LYS A 486 3.33 -18.87 -18.38
N ASN A 487 3.83 -19.47 -17.32
CA ASN A 487 4.99 -18.98 -16.61
C ASN A 487 6.22 -19.88 -16.82
N PRO A 488 7.43 -19.30 -16.78
CA PRO A 488 8.65 -20.08 -16.64
C PRO A 488 8.78 -20.61 -15.20
N ASN A 489 9.78 -21.43 -14.95
CA ASN A 489 10.22 -21.69 -13.57
C ASN A 489 10.98 -20.45 -13.07
N PHE A 490 10.34 -19.63 -12.25
CA PHE A 490 10.89 -18.38 -11.74
C PHE A 490 12.13 -18.58 -10.85
N ALA A 491 12.23 -19.69 -10.14
CA ALA A 491 13.41 -19.99 -9.35
C ALA A 491 14.65 -20.13 -10.25
N LYS A 492 14.53 -20.86 -11.37
CA LYS A 492 15.63 -20.97 -12.35
C LYS A 492 15.95 -19.66 -13.04
N VAL A 493 14.94 -18.84 -13.32
CA VAL A 493 15.15 -17.50 -13.88
C VAL A 493 15.93 -16.64 -12.88
N ALA A 494 15.55 -16.65 -11.61
CA ALA A 494 16.24 -15.92 -10.55
C ALA A 494 17.71 -16.36 -10.40
N GLU A 495 17.98 -17.66 -10.44
CA GLU A 495 19.34 -18.21 -10.41
C GLU A 495 20.17 -17.74 -11.59
N ALA A 496 19.59 -17.74 -12.80
CA ALA A 496 20.26 -17.23 -14.00
C ALA A 496 20.59 -15.72 -13.91
N MET A 497 19.80 -14.96 -13.13
CA MET A 497 20.03 -13.54 -12.87
C MET A 497 20.97 -13.28 -11.68
N GLY A 498 21.42 -14.32 -10.96
CA GLY A 498 22.33 -14.21 -9.82
C GLY A 498 21.65 -14.08 -8.45
N ALA A 499 20.32 -14.23 -8.38
CA ALA A 499 19.58 -14.32 -7.13
C ALA A 499 19.50 -15.78 -6.64
N LYS A 500 19.09 -15.98 -5.38
CA LYS A 500 18.73 -17.32 -4.90
C LYS A 500 17.32 -17.68 -5.38
N GLY A 501 17.18 -18.84 -6.04
CA GLY A 501 15.92 -19.41 -6.46
C GLY A 501 15.49 -20.59 -5.57
N ILE A 502 14.21 -20.64 -5.19
CA ILE A 502 13.60 -21.76 -4.47
C ILE A 502 12.27 -22.09 -5.16
N ARG A 503 12.11 -23.32 -5.65
CA ARG A 503 10.85 -23.79 -6.23
C ARG A 503 10.11 -24.68 -5.25
N ILE A 504 8.84 -24.37 -4.98
CA ILE A 504 7.97 -25.16 -4.10
C ILE A 504 6.75 -25.63 -4.90
N GLU A 505 6.63 -26.95 -5.13
CA GLU A 505 5.50 -27.57 -5.83
C GLU A 505 4.73 -28.56 -4.94
N GLU A 506 5.39 -29.04 -3.87
CA GLU A 506 4.79 -29.99 -2.94
C GLU A 506 4.46 -29.32 -1.61
N PRO A 507 3.23 -29.51 -1.09
CA PRO A 507 2.79 -28.91 0.18
C PRO A 507 3.73 -29.23 1.35
N GLY A 508 4.27 -30.46 1.41
CA GLY A 508 5.20 -30.87 2.46
C GLY A 508 6.52 -30.09 2.48
N HIS A 509 6.89 -29.41 1.39
CA HIS A 509 8.12 -28.61 1.29
C HIS A 509 7.92 -27.13 1.60
N VAL A 510 6.68 -26.67 1.86
CA VAL A 510 6.37 -25.24 2.08
C VAL A 510 7.14 -24.70 3.28
N ARG A 511 7.11 -25.39 4.43
CA ARG A 511 7.75 -24.91 5.65
C ARG A 511 9.27 -24.79 5.49
N ASP A 512 9.91 -25.81 4.92
CA ASP A 512 11.36 -25.83 4.73
C ASP A 512 11.81 -24.79 3.70
N GLY A 513 11.10 -24.67 2.57
CA GLY A 513 11.41 -23.68 1.54
C GLY A 513 11.25 -22.23 2.02
N ILE A 514 10.20 -21.94 2.81
CA ILE A 514 10.02 -20.62 3.44
C ILE A 514 11.11 -20.37 4.48
N ALA A 515 11.42 -21.35 5.36
CA ALA A 515 12.48 -21.20 6.35
C ALA A 515 13.85 -20.95 5.68
N GLU A 516 14.16 -21.65 4.60
CA GLU A 516 15.37 -21.45 3.81
C GLU A 516 15.43 -20.04 3.22
N ALA A 517 14.32 -19.53 2.66
CA ALA A 517 14.25 -18.18 2.11
C ALA A 517 14.46 -17.10 3.21
N LEU A 518 13.82 -17.26 4.35
CA LEU A 518 13.91 -16.32 5.49
C LEU A 518 15.32 -16.30 6.11
N ALA A 519 16.04 -17.42 6.05
CA ALA A 519 17.41 -17.53 6.56
C ALA A 519 18.47 -16.91 5.63
N HIS A 520 18.18 -16.73 4.33
CA HIS A 520 19.14 -16.22 3.38
C HIS A 520 19.40 -14.73 3.57
N LYS A 521 20.70 -14.33 3.62
CA LYS A 521 21.13 -12.92 3.80
C LYS A 521 22.09 -12.41 2.73
N GLY A 522 22.45 -13.28 1.77
CA GLY A 522 23.48 -12.97 0.77
C GLY A 522 23.02 -12.10 -0.41
N GLY A 523 21.74 -11.77 -0.50
CA GLY A 523 21.12 -11.04 -1.60
C GLY A 523 19.65 -11.41 -1.74
N PRO A 524 18.98 -11.07 -2.86
CA PRO A 524 17.57 -11.35 -3.04
C PRO A 524 17.28 -12.85 -3.18
N VAL A 525 16.09 -13.24 -2.71
CA VAL A 525 15.55 -14.60 -2.85
C VAL A 525 14.24 -14.55 -3.60
N VAL A 526 14.07 -15.43 -4.56
CA VAL A 526 12.79 -15.64 -5.26
C VAL A 526 12.28 -17.04 -4.92
N VAL A 527 11.15 -17.09 -4.25
CA VAL A 527 10.41 -18.32 -3.97
C VAL A 527 9.29 -18.44 -5.00
N ASP A 528 9.40 -19.41 -5.88
CA ASP A 528 8.39 -19.74 -6.89
C ASP A 528 7.47 -20.82 -6.32
N ALA A 529 6.38 -20.40 -5.68
CA ALA A 529 5.40 -21.30 -5.07
C ALA A 529 4.24 -21.57 -6.04
N VAL A 530 4.12 -22.83 -6.49
CA VAL A 530 3.03 -23.27 -7.37
C VAL A 530 1.79 -23.50 -6.54
N VAL A 531 0.86 -22.54 -6.60
CA VAL A 531 -0.34 -22.55 -5.77
C VAL A 531 -1.59 -22.97 -6.55
N ASP A 532 -2.63 -23.36 -5.82
CA ASP A 532 -3.90 -23.81 -6.38
C ASP A 532 -4.62 -22.68 -7.14
N PRO A 533 -4.81 -22.79 -8.47
CA PRO A 533 -5.49 -21.78 -9.28
C PRO A 533 -7.02 -21.75 -9.07
N PHE A 534 -7.56 -22.66 -8.26
CA PHE A 534 -8.98 -22.73 -7.92
C PHE A 534 -9.27 -22.30 -6.47
N ALA A 535 -8.29 -21.79 -5.76
CA ALA A 535 -8.48 -21.30 -4.39
C ALA A 535 -9.36 -20.05 -4.39
N LEU A 536 -10.56 -20.14 -3.82
CA LEU A 536 -11.48 -19.01 -3.70
C LEU A 536 -11.20 -18.20 -2.43
N SER A 537 -11.43 -16.92 -2.54
CA SER A 537 -11.26 -15.95 -1.45
C SER A 537 -12.56 -15.20 -1.21
N LEU A 538 -13.60 -15.90 -0.74
CA LEU A 538 -14.89 -15.27 -0.47
C LEU A 538 -14.80 -14.34 0.75
N PRO A 539 -15.32 -13.09 0.67
CA PRO A 539 -15.43 -12.21 1.82
C PRO A 539 -16.44 -12.75 2.84
N SER A 540 -16.36 -12.30 4.10
CA SER A 540 -17.31 -12.72 5.16
C SER A 540 -18.78 -12.33 4.86
N HIS A 541 -19.00 -11.38 3.97
CA HIS A 541 -20.30 -11.02 3.44
C HIS A 541 -20.24 -11.01 1.92
N VAL A 542 -21.00 -11.91 1.30
CA VAL A 542 -21.14 -11.99 -0.17
C VAL A 542 -22.47 -11.35 -0.57
N PRO A 543 -22.47 -10.23 -1.30
CA PRO A 543 -23.71 -9.65 -1.80
C PRO A 543 -24.48 -10.64 -2.70
N PHE A 544 -25.83 -10.59 -2.63
CA PHE A 544 -26.68 -11.52 -3.39
C PHE A 544 -26.40 -11.47 -4.91
N HIS A 545 -26.14 -10.29 -5.47
CA HIS A 545 -25.83 -10.16 -6.90
C HIS A 545 -24.52 -10.85 -7.27
N THR A 546 -23.50 -10.82 -6.41
CA THR A 546 -22.22 -11.50 -6.56
C THR A 546 -22.42 -13.03 -6.55
N ALA A 547 -23.15 -13.56 -5.57
CA ALA A 547 -23.48 -14.99 -5.50
C ALA A 547 -24.25 -15.46 -6.74
N LYS A 548 -25.25 -14.66 -7.19
CA LYS A 548 -26.03 -14.93 -8.41
C LYS A 548 -25.14 -14.91 -9.65
N GLY A 549 -24.25 -13.93 -9.78
CA GLY A 549 -23.31 -13.81 -10.90
C GLY A 549 -22.37 -15.01 -10.97
N PHE A 550 -21.78 -15.39 -9.84
CA PHE A 550 -20.90 -16.56 -9.74
C PHE A 550 -21.59 -17.85 -10.16
N THR A 551 -22.83 -18.10 -9.69
CA THR A 551 -23.63 -19.25 -10.09
C THR A 551 -23.92 -19.26 -11.60
N LEU A 552 -24.24 -18.10 -12.17
CA LEU A 552 -24.48 -17.95 -13.62
C LEU A 552 -23.19 -18.22 -14.43
N SER A 553 -22.05 -17.75 -13.96
CA SER A 553 -20.75 -18.01 -14.60
C SER A 553 -20.42 -19.51 -14.58
N MET A 554 -20.62 -20.19 -13.45
CA MET A 554 -20.43 -21.65 -13.36
C MET A 554 -21.32 -22.40 -14.35
N ALA A 555 -22.59 -22.04 -14.46
CA ALA A 555 -23.49 -22.64 -15.43
C ALA A 555 -23.02 -22.44 -16.88
N LYS A 556 -22.55 -21.24 -17.22
CA LYS A 556 -21.97 -20.94 -18.54
C LYS A 556 -20.68 -21.72 -18.81
N GLN A 557 -19.83 -21.90 -17.80
CA GLN A 557 -18.61 -22.69 -17.90
C GLN A 557 -18.93 -24.16 -18.21
N VAL A 558 -19.91 -24.75 -17.51
CA VAL A 558 -20.39 -26.10 -17.79
C VAL A 558 -20.89 -26.22 -19.23
N TRP A 559 -21.72 -25.26 -19.67
CA TRP A 559 -22.26 -25.24 -21.03
C TRP A 559 -21.17 -25.09 -22.10
N SER A 560 -20.09 -24.38 -21.79
CA SER A 560 -18.94 -24.18 -22.69
C SER A 560 -17.90 -25.32 -22.65
N GLY A 561 -18.20 -26.43 -21.98
CA GLY A 561 -17.32 -27.60 -21.89
C GLY A 561 -16.25 -27.54 -20.81
N LYS A 562 -16.31 -26.58 -19.87
CA LYS A 562 -15.38 -26.44 -18.74
C LYS A 562 -15.91 -27.03 -17.43
N MET A 563 -16.65 -28.14 -17.51
CA MET A 563 -17.23 -28.81 -16.34
C MET A 563 -16.17 -29.20 -15.30
N ASP A 564 -15.00 -29.67 -15.74
CA ASP A 564 -13.91 -30.08 -14.85
C ASP A 564 -13.39 -28.90 -14.01
N ASP A 565 -13.32 -27.68 -14.57
CA ASP A 565 -12.88 -26.49 -13.82
C ASP A 565 -13.91 -26.13 -12.75
N VAL A 566 -15.22 -26.24 -13.06
CA VAL A 566 -16.30 -26.00 -12.09
C VAL A 566 -16.28 -27.04 -10.97
N ILE A 567 -16.12 -28.31 -11.29
CA ILE A 567 -16.02 -29.40 -10.31
C ILE A 567 -14.83 -29.14 -9.38
N LYS A 568 -13.65 -28.85 -9.92
CA LYS A 568 -12.45 -28.52 -9.12
C LYS A 568 -12.67 -27.31 -8.23
N THR A 569 -13.33 -26.26 -8.73
CA THR A 569 -13.65 -25.07 -7.93
C THR A 569 -14.52 -25.44 -6.73
N ILE A 570 -15.55 -26.25 -6.91
CA ILE A 570 -16.44 -26.69 -5.83
C ILE A 570 -15.70 -27.60 -4.84
N GLU A 571 -15.04 -28.64 -5.33
CA GLU A 571 -14.33 -29.62 -4.49
C GLU A 571 -13.23 -28.99 -3.64
N ARG A 572 -12.47 -28.05 -4.24
CA ARG A 572 -11.37 -27.35 -3.57
C ARG A 572 -11.82 -26.36 -2.50
N ASN A 573 -13.07 -25.88 -2.57
CA ASN A 573 -13.56 -24.82 -1.69
C ASN A 573 -14.84 -25.23 -0.92
N VAL A 574 -15.09 -26.52 -0.76
CA VAL A 574 -16.32 -27.07 -0.16
C VAL A 574 -16.63 -26.51 1.23
N LYS A 575 -15.67 -26.02 1.97
CA LYS A 575 -15.86 -25.40 3.29
C LYS A 575 -16.16 -23.91 3.23
N LEU A 576 -15.88 -23.24 2.10
CA LEU A 576 -16.14 -21.82 1.89
C LEU A 576 -17.49 -21.58 1.20
N ILE A 577 -17.99 -22.57 0.45
CA ILE A 577 -19.28 -22.56 -0.26
C ILE A 577 -20.36 -23.19 0.62
#